data_adf85b856e0b37e763a3f930bf22b2d0
#
_entry.id   adf85b856e0b37e763a3f930bf22b2d0
#
_cell.length_a   1.000
_cell.length_b   1.000
_cell.length_c   1.000
_cell.angle_alpha   90.00
_cell.angle_beta   90.00
_cell.angle_gamma   90.00
#
_symmetry.space_group_name_H-M   'P 1'
#
loop_
_entity.id
_entity.type
_entity.pdbx_description
1 polymer ?
#
loop_
_entity_poly.entity_id
_entity_poly.type
_entity_poly.pdbx_seq_one_letter_code
_entity_poly.pdbx_strand_id
1 'polypeptide(L)'
;MAALTVAFLGCVSSRAQEALVTYKSLSPEIALDLANAALADCRQRGFQVAVAVVDRFGVTQVVLRDRFAGPHTPATAAGKAWTAISFRTNTTDLVPLTQPGMPQAGARNIPGAVILGGGIMVQT
;
A
#
# COMPACT_ATOMS: atom_id res chain seq x y z
N MET A 1 13.21 -67.76 4.00
CA MET A 1 13.23 -66.54 4.81
C MET A 1 13.12 -65.34 3.87
N ALA A 2 11.94 -64.76 3.76
CA ALA A 2 11.70 -63.57 2.91
C ALA A 2 11.65 -62.34 3.80
N ALA A 3 12.56 -61.38 3.58
CA ALA A 3 12.58 -60.11 4.29
C ALA A 3 11.62 -59.11 3.61
N LEU A 4 10.61 -58.67 4.34
CA LEU A 4 9.64 -57.68 3.90
C LEU A 4 10.21 -56.29 4.24
N THR A 5 10.66 -55.55 3.22
CA THR A 5 11.11 -54.14 3.39
C THR A 5 9.90 -53.22 3.25
N VAL A 6 9.46 -52.66 4.36
CA VAL A 6 8.40 -51.63 4.36
C VAL A 6 9.05 -50.27 4.09
N ALA A 7 8.80 -49.73 2.90
CA ALA A 7 9.18 -48.36 2.55
C ALA A 7 8.14 -47.37 3.13
N PHE A 8 8.56 -46.66 4.17
CA PHE A 8 7.81 -45.46 4.64
C PHE A 8 8.13 -44.30 3.69
N LEU A 9 7.27 -44.08 2.71
CA LEU A 9 7.30 -42.82 1.95
C LEU A 9 6.63 -41.74 2.82
N GLY A 10 7.43 -40.78 3.27
CA GLY A 10 7.00 -39.64 4.04
C GLY A 10 6.12 -38.69 3.24
N CYS A 11 4.87 -38.62 3.60
CA CYS A 11 3.88 -37.66 3.09
C CYS A 11 3.76 -36.48 4.07
N VAL A 12 4.83 -35.67 4.25
CA VAL A 12 4.83 -34.56 5.20
C VAL A 12 5.07 -33.19 4.53
N SER A 13 5.38 -33.15 3.22
CA SER A 13 5.79 -31.88 2.58
C SER A 13 4.65 -30.98 2.07
N SER A 14 3.43 -31.49 1.88
CA SER A 14 2.38 -30.68 1.24
C SER A 14 1.66 -29.73 2.19
N ARG A 15 1.48 -30.07 3.45
CA ARG A 15 0.76 -29.22 4.42
C ARG A 15 1.56 -28.01 4.91
N ALA A 16 2.89 -28.10 4.95
CA ALA A 16 3.74 -26.97 5.35
C ALA A 16 3.78 -25.88 4.28
N GLN A 17 3.61 -26.22 3.02
CA GLN A 17 3.63 -25.29 1.89
C GLN A 17 2.32 -24.49 1.77
N GLU A 18 1.19 -25.06 2.22
CA GLU A 18 -0.09 -24.37 2.28
C GLU A 18 -0.20 -23.36 3.45
N ALA A 19 0.67 -23.47 4.46
CA ALA A 19 0.74 -22.56 5.58
C ALA A 19 1.50 -21.25 5.27
N LEU A 20 2.20 -21.19 4.14
CA LEU A 20 2.99 -20.03 3.73
C LEU A 20 2.32 -19.29 2.58
N VAL A 21 2.25 -17.96 2.70
CA VAL A 21 1.72 -17.09 1.66
C VAL A 21 2.84 -16.30 1.02
N THR A 22 2.94 -16.34 -0.29
CA THR A 22 3.88 -15.54 -1.08
C THR A 22 3.18 -14.31 -1.63
N TYR A 23 3.82 -13.17 -1.55
CA TYR A 23 3.32 -11.91 -2.12
C TYR A 23 4.43 -11.14 -2.82
N LYS A 24 4.03 -10.27 -3.76
CA LYS A 24 4.93 -9.35 -4.44
C LYS A 24 4.91 -8.00 -3.72
N SER A 25 6.05 -7.37 -3.62
CA SER A 25 6.23 -6.00 -3.13
C SER A 25 7.23 -5.27 -4.03
N LEU A 26 7.13 -3.95 -4.09
CA LEU A 26 8.15 -3.15 -4.76
C LEU A 26 9.46 -3.21 -3.95
N SER A 27 10.59 -3.26 -4.65
CA SER A 27 11.87 -3.01 -4.00
C SER A 27 11.96 -1.52 -3.60
N PRO A 28 12.78 -1.17 -2.60
CA PRO A 28 12.98 0.23 -2.20
C PRO A 28 13.44 1.13 -3.36
N GLU A 29 14.26 0.60 -4.28
CA GLU A 29 14.76 1.32 -5.45
C GLU A 29 13.61 1.68 -6.40
N ILE A 30 12.74 0.72 -6.72
CA ILE A 30 11.57 0.95 -7.57
C ILE A 30 10.55 1.87 -6.88
N ALA A 31 10.37 1.74 -5.57
CA ALA A 31 9.54 2.66 -4.80
C ALA A 31 10.06 4.11 -4.86
N LEU A 32 11.38 4.29 -4.80
CA LEU A 32 12.04 5.59 -4.93
C LEU A 32 11.88 6.16 -6.35
N ASP A 33 12.07 5.35 -7.38
CA ASP A 33 11.89 5.76 -8.77
C ASP A 33 10.45 6.22 -9.03
N LEU A 34 9.47 5.48 -8.52
CA LEU A 34 8.05 5.85 -8.60
C LEU A 34 7.78 7.20 -7.90
N ALA A 35 8.32 7.39 -6.69
CA ALA A 35 8.16 8.63 -5.95
C ALA A 35 8.80 9.83 -6.66
N ASN A 36 10.00 9.65 -7.23
CA ASN A 36 10.68 10.67 -8.01
C ASN A 36 9.90 11.05 -9.27
N ALA A 37 9.38 10.06 -10.01
CA ALA A 37 8.58 10.30 -11.21
C ALA A 37 7.32 11.11 -10.89
N ALA A 38 6.60 10.74 -9.83
CA ALA A 38 5.40 11.46 -9.39
C ALA A 38 5.72 12.90 -8.95
N LEU A 39 6.83 13.09 -8.23
CA LEU A 39 7.28 14.41 -7.79
C LEU A 39 7.65 15.30 -9.00
N ALA A 40 8.34 14.72 -9.99
CA ALA A 40 8.74 15.42 -11.21
C ALA A 40 7.50 15.85 -12.04
N ASP A 41 6.52 14.99 -12.21
CA ASP A 41 5.26 15.31 -12.90
C ASP A 41 4.52 16.46 -12.22
N CYS A 42 4.38 16.42 -10.89
CA CYS A 42 3.77 17.50 -10.13
C CYS A 42 4.51 18.83 -10.29
N ARG A 43 5.86 18.82 -10.29
CA ARG A 43 6.66 20.02 -10.53
C ARG A 43 6.43 20.61 -11.91
N GLN A 44 6.34 19.77 -12.95
CA GLN A 44 6.06 20.22 -14.32
C GLN A 44 4.69 20.91 -14.40
N ARG A 45 3.74 20.50 -13.59
CA ARG A 45 2.41 21.12 -13.48
C ARG A 45 2.38 22.33 -12.53
N GLY A 46 3.50 22.72 -11.94
CA GLY A 46 3.59 23.87 -11.04
C GLY A 46 3.19 23.58 -9.59
N PHE A 47 3.08 22.31 -9.19
CA PHE A 47 2.69 21.94 -7.83
C PHE A 47 3.91 21.57 -6.98
N GLN A 48 3.89 22.01 -5.72
CA GLN A 48 4.84 21.63 -4.68
C GLN A 48 4.14 20.65 -3.73
N VAL A 49 4.56 19.38 -3.77
CA VAL A 49 3.85 18.29 -3.11
C VAL A 49 4.77 17.45 -2.24
N ALA A 50 4.19 16.58 -1.43
CA ALA A 50 4.86 15.40 -0.91
C ALA A 50 4.30 14.14 -1.60
N VAL A 51 5.17 13.18 -1.83
CA VAL A 51 4.84 11.85 -2.36
C VAL A 51 5.25 10.81 -1.34
N ALA A 52 4.38 9.85 -1.06
CA ALA A 52 4.69 8.70 -0.22
C ALA A 52 4.37 7.41 -0.98
N VAL A 53 5.27 6.44 -0.89
CA VAL A 53 5.05 5.07 -1.36
C VAL A 53 5.01 4.15 -0.15
N VAL A 54 3.94 3.39 -0.02
CA VAL A 54 3.77 2.38 1.03
C VAL A 54 3.76 0.99 0.41
N ASP A 55 4.18 0.00 1.17
CA ASP A 55 4.05 -1.40 0.76
C ASP A 55 2.61 -1.90 0.90
N ARG A 56 2.38 -3.17 0.56
CA ARG A 56 1.04 -3.77 0.63
C ARG A 56 0.45 -3.89 2.04
N PHE A 57 1.26 -3.70 3.07
CA PHE A 57 0.83 -3.68 4.47
C PHE A 57 0.63 -2.26 5.00
N GLY A 58 0.80 -1.25 4.14
CA GLY A 58 0.67 0.15 4.51
C GLY A 58 1.91 0.74 5.20
N VAL A 59 3.03 -0.02 5.22
CA VAL A 59 4.29 0.48 5.78
C VAL A 59 4.99 1.38 4.77
N THR A 60 5.40 2.55 5.22
CA THR A 60 6.05 3.54 4.34
C THR A 60 7.44 3.07 3.92
N GLN A 61 7.69 3.01 2.61
CA GLN A 61 8.98 2.72 2.02
C GLN A 61 9.74 4.00 1.66
N VAL A 62 9.05 4.99 1.09
CA VAL A 62 9.63 6.25 0.63
C VAL A 62 8.70 7.41 0.95
N VAL A 63 9.26 8.53 1.41
CA VAL A 63 8.59 9.83 1.45
C VAL A 63 9.52 10.89 0.87
N LEU A 64 9.03 11.61 -0.12
CA LEU A 64 9.70 12.78 -0.68
C LEU A 64 8.83 14.01 -0.47
N ARG A 65 9.44 15.12 -0.09
CA ARG A 65 8.75 16.41 0.03
C ARG A 65 9.48 17.47 -0.76
N ASP A 66 8.76 18.18 -1.58
CA ASP A 66 9.28 19.37 -2.23
C ASP A 66 9.56 20.49 -1.23
N ARG A 67 10.55 21.36 -1.56
CA ARG A 67 11.06 22.39 -0.64
C ARG A 67 9.98 23.34 -0.11
N PHE A 68 8.98 23.65 -0.93
CA PHE A 68 7.90 24.56 -0.58
C PHE A 68 6.58 23.86 -0.27
N ALA A 69 6.52 22.53 -0.31
CA ALA A 69 5.35 21.81 0.17
C ALA A 69 5.15 22.03 1.66
N GLY A 70 3.91 22.21 2.08
CA GLY A 70 3.57 22.48 3.48
C GLY A 70 4.06 21.38 4.43
N PRO A 71 4.34 21.70 5.70
CA PRO A 71 4.89 20.73 6.67
C PRO A 71 3.94 19.57 6.98
N HIS A 72 2.64 19.70 6.75
CA HIS A 72 1.65 18.64 6.91
C HIS A 72 1.67 17.62 5.76
N THR A 73 2.22 17.97 4.59
CA THR A 73 2.07 17.16 3.36
C THR A 73 2.74 15.78 3.44
N PRO A 74 3.90 15.55 4.11
CA PRO A 74 4.47 14.22 4.23
C PRO A 74 3.54 13.23 4.95
N ALA A 75 3.02 13.63 6.11
CA ALA A 75 2.10 12.80 6.88
C ALA A 75 0.77 12.58 6.14
N THR A 76 0.26 13.62 5.47
CA THR A 76 -0.95 13.51 4.64
C THR A 76 -0.75 12.56 3.45
N ALA A 77 0.40 12.63 2.77
CA ALA A 77 0.70 11.72 1.66
C ALA A 77 0.79 10.26 2.13
N ALA A 78 1.51 10.01 3.22
CA ALA A 78 1.59 8.67 3.82
C ALA A 78 0.22 8.16 4.28
N GLY A 79 -0.58 8.99 4.92
CA GLY A 79 -1.93 8.65 5.36
C GLY A 79 -2.88 8.35 4.20
N LYS A 80 -2.80 9.08 3.08
CA LYS A 80 -3.58 8.78 1.88
C LYS A 80 -3.17 7.45 1.23
N ALA A 81 -1.87 7.19 1.14
CA ALA A 81 -1.35 5.94 0.61
C ALA A 81 -1.77 4.75 1.51
N TRP A 82 -1.66 4.89 2.83
CA TRP A 82 -2.15 3.92 3.79
C TRP A 82 -3.66 3.67 3.66
N THR A 83 -4.43 4.74 3.49
CA THR A 83 -5.89 4.64 3.30
C THR A 83 -6.22 3.88 2.02
N ALA A 84 -5.56 4.21 0.90
CA ALA A 84 -5.80 3.53 -0.37
C ALA A 84 -5.57 2.02 -0.27
N ILE A 85 -4.43 1.59 0.32
CA ILE A 85 -4.13 0.16 0.45
C ILE A 85 -5.04 -0.53 1.46
N SER A 86 -5.41 0.13 2.57
CA SER A 86 -6.28 -0.44 3.61
C SER A 86 -7.70 -0.71 3.10
N PHE A 87 -8.24 0.21 2.31
CA PHE A 87 -9.57 0.09 1.71
C PHE A 87 -9.56 -0.56 0.33
N ARG A 88 -8.37 -0.85 -0.24
CA ARG A 88 -8.17 -1.39 -1.60
C ARG A 88 -8.90 -0.55 -2.67
N THR A 89 -8.84 0.76 -2.52
CA THR A 89 -9.60 1.72 -3.32
C THR A 89 -8.83 3.03 -3.38
N ASN A 90 -8.78 3.68 -4.54
CA ASN A 90 -8.20 5.02 -4.62
C ASN A 90 -8.97 5.98 -3.71
N THR A 91 -8.25 6.86 -3.02
CA THR A 91 -8.92 7.75 -2.05
C THR A 91 -9.88 8.73 -2.71
N THR A 92 -9.68 9.06 -3.99
CA THR A 92 -10.63 9.88 -4.76
C THR A 92 -12.00 9.22 -4.83
N ASP A 93 -12.06 7.89 -4.96
CA ASP A 93 -13.30 7.13 -5.06
C ASP A 93 -13.98 6.97 -3.68
N LEU A 94 -13.19 7.01 -2.60
CA LEU A 94 -13.70 6.97 -1.22
C LEU A 94 -14.36 8.30 -0.78
N VAL A 95 -13.93 9.43 -1.35
CA VAL A 95 -14.44 10.75 -0.95
C VAL A 95 -15.97 10.84 -1.04
N PRO A 96 -16.65 10.51 -2.15
CA PRO A 96 -18.11 10.60 -2.22
C PRO A 96 -18.81 9.59 -1.33
N LEU A 97 -18.25 8.38 -1.15
CA LEU A 97 -18.86 7.28 -0.38
C LEU A 97 -18.88 7.54 1.12
N THR A 98 -18.02 8.43 1.60
CA THR A 98 -17.80 8.68 3.02
C THR A 98 -18.27 10.06 3.48
N GLN A 99 -19.05 10.76 2.67
CA GLN A 99 -19.63 12.05 3.07
C GLN A 99 -20.61 11.88 4.24
N PRO A 100 -20.85 12.94 5.04
CA PRO A 100 -21.87 12.90 6.08
C PRO A 100 -23.23 12.43 5.53
N GLY A 101 -23.85 11.48 6.22
CA GLY A 101 -25.10 10.86 5.81
C GLY A 101 -24.96 9.62 4.90
N MET A 102 -23.75 9.36 4.38
CA MET A 102 -23.49 8.14 3.61
C MET A 102 -23.26 6.94 4.53
N PRO A 103 -23.61 5.70 4.09
CA PRO A 103 -23.43 4.49 4.91
C PRO A 103 -21.98 4.27 5.38
N GLN A 104 -21.00 4.76 4.63
CA GLN A 104 -19.57 4.61 4.94
C GLN A 104 -18.96 5.85 5.63
N ALA A 105 -19.77 6.82 6.08
CA ALA A 105 -19.29 8.04 6.71
C ALA A 105 -18.34 7.78 7.90
N GLY A 106 -18.58 6.70 8.65
CA GLY A 106 -17.75 6.29 9.78
C GLY A 106 -16.29 5.96 9.42
N ALA A 107 -15.99 5.67 8.14
CA ALA A 107 -14.62 5.41 7.70
C ALA A 107 -13.68 6.60 7.96
N ARG A 108 -14.20 7.83 7.98
CA ARG A 108 -13.43 9.04 8.28
C ARG A 108 -12.95 9.12 9.74
N ASN A 109 -13.54 8.32 10.64
CA ASN A 109 -13.20 8.29 12.05
C ASN A 109 -12.18 7.17 12.37
N ILE A 110 -11.78 6.35 11.39
CA ILE A 110 -10.77 5.31 11.60
C ILE A 110 -9.41 6.00 11.80
N PRO A 111 -8.69 5.70 12.90
CA PRO A 111 -7.38 6.29 13.14
C PRO A 111 -6.41 6.04 11.98
N GLY A 112 -5.77 7.10 11.51
CA GLY A 112 -4.84 7.03 10.36
C GLY A 112 -5.50 7.14 8.98
N ALA A 113 -6.82 7.06 8.87
CA ALA A 113 -7.50 7.26 7.60
C ALA A 113 -7.46 8.72 7.16
N VAL A 114 -6.96 8.96 5.95
CA VAL A 114 -6.93 10.27 5.29
C VAL A 114 -7.70 10.18 3.99
N ILE A 115 -8.98 10.48 4.03
CA ILE A 115 -9.88 10.38 2.87
C ILE A 115 -9.89 11.70 2.11
N LEU A 116 -8.79 11.95 1.44
CA LEU A 116 -8.57 13.05 0.49
C LEU A 116 -8.05 12.46 -0.81
N GLY A 117 -8.48 12.97 -1.94
CA GLY A 117 -8.03 12.50 -3.25
C GLY A 117 -6.50 12.51 -3.40
N GLY A 118 -5.97 11.59 -4.19
CA GLY A 118 -4.55 11.45 -4.51
C GLY A 118 -3.84 10.24 -3.87
N GLY A 119 -4.50 9.44 -3.05
CA GLY A 119 -4.02 8.10 -2.71
C GLY A 119 -4.41 7.15 -3.83
N ILE A 120 -3.43 6.49 -4.45
CA ILE A 120 -3.62 5.67 -5.66
C ILE A 120 -3.06 4.28 -5.41
N MET A 121 -3.83 3.27 -5.82
CA MET A 121 -3.40 1.88 -5.80
C MET A 121 -2.43 1.61 -6.95
N VAL A 122 -1.27 1.03 -6.64
CA VAL A 122 -0.38 0.45 -7.66
C VAL A 122 -0.79 -1.02 -7.83
N GLN A 123 -1.20 -1.37 -9.03
CA GLN A 123 -1.64 -2.73 -9.40
C GLN A 123 -0.70 -3.30 -10.46
N THR A 124 -0.49 -4.61 -10.41
CA THR A 124 0.30 -5.37 -11.41
C THR A 124 -0.61 -6.26 -12.23
#